data_f814b51ac0377c8680bd13d6f7d47a28
#
_entry.id   f814b51ac0377c8680bd13d6f7d47a28
#
_cell.length_a   1.000
_cell.length_b   1.000
_cell.length_c   1.000
_cell.angle_alpha   90.00
_cell.angle_beta   90.00
_cell.angle_gamma   90.00
#
_symmetry.space_group_name_H-M   'P 1'
#
loop_
_entity.id
_entity.type
_entity.pdbx_description
1 polymer ?
#
loop_
_entity_poly.entity_id
_entity_poly.type
_entity_poly.pdbx_seq_one_letter_code
_entity_poly.pdbx_strand_id
1 'polypeptide(L)'
;MGDRSVRRYRSAPDPRALFPWLLALVLALGFANAALVRALFDDGEVALAAPQTRAVPANAHPGTTAPTKPATAPKRPVAAPKEGLWTFRGNARRSLTGVGPVPRRLPRIVWRYPRTGGMCSASTDETGRSTWCGIGWTGQPNVIPRPRGKLELRFGAYDRRYHFLDAATGREVRSPLLTGDLAKGSATSDPDGFPLYYAGSRDNSLRVVALDRRRPTVLWKLDSYAGGPVTWNDDWDGAPLVVKGHLLVGGENSWFYVVKLNRGFDRHGKVRIRPRMVARVPSWDGRLLAARSDRAFSIESSVAYDRGIAYFANSAGLVQGWDVRQTFRRGNPPRRVFRFWMGDDTDASVVIDEKGFLYVASELEQFTGRSREVGQLVKLDPRRRGSPLVWSVQLRGIGRGGKGGSWATPAVVGDTVYIATNAGGVVAVDRRTGRTRWKLSLPGPTWGSPVVVDGVLVEGDCRGNLRAFDVTGRRPRALWSIRLGGCIESTPAVWRGRIYVGTRGGALYALAARP
;
A
#
# COMPACT_ATOMS: atom_id res chain seq x y z
N MET A 1 -7.62 -44.90 -45.55
CA MET A 1 -6.45 -44.49 -46.33
C MET A 1 -6.16 -43.05 -45.85
N GLY A 2 -5.29 -42.75 -44.94
CA GLY A 2 -3.92 -43.11 -44.70
C GLY A 2 -3.15 -41.81 -44.84
N ASP A 3 -2.69 -41.19 -43.83
CA ASP A 3 -1.29 -40.92 -43.66
C ASP A 3 -1.04 -40.23 -42.30
N ARG A 4 -0.26 -40.89 -41.47
CA ARG A 4 0.25 -40.35 -40.20
C ARG A 4 1.70 -39.96 -40.43
N SER A 5 2.01 -38.66 -40.54
CA SER A 5 3.39 -38.15 -40.49
C SER A 5 3.79 -37.88 -39.04
N VAL A 6 4.58 -38.78 -38.50
CA VAL A 6 5.27 -38.67 -37.21
C VAL A 6 6.45 -37.69 -37.36
N ARG A 7 6.38 -36.50 -36.75
CA ARG A 7 7.54 -35.62 -36.61
C ARG A 7 8.40 -36.11 -35.44
N ARG A 8 9.62 -36.55 -35.77
CA ARG A 8 10.68 -36.89 -34.80
C ARG A 8 11.17 -35.59 -34.15
N TYR A 9 11.05 -35.51 -32.83
CA TYR A 9 11.76 -34.51 -32.02
C TYR A 9 13.26 -34.84 -32.01
N ARG A 10 14.09 -33.87 -32.41
CA ARG A 10 15.54 -33.92 -32.19
C ARG A 10 15.78 -33.66 -30.70
N SER A 11 16.52 -34.52 -30.03
CA SER A 11 16.96 -34.41 -28.67
C SER A 11 17.89 -33.19 -28.51
N ALA A 12 17.68 -32.40 -27.47
CA ALA A 12 18.57 -31.31 -27.05
C ALA A 12 19.91 -31.89 -26.60
N PRO A 13 21.03 -31.15 -26.80
CA PRO A 13 22.35 -31.59 -26.35
C PRO A 13 22.44 -31.66 -24.83
N ASP A 14 23.21 -32.61 -24.32
CA ASP A 14 23.46 -32.86 -22.89
C ASP A 14 24.13 -31.63 -22.23
N PRO A 15 23.56 -31.03 -21.18
CA PRO A 15 24.14 -29.86 -20.53
C PRO A 15 25.45 -30.12 -19.79
N ARG A 16 25.90 -31.39 -19.68
CA ARG A 16 27.15 -31.74 -18.99
C ARG A 16 28.42 -31.48 -19.82
N ALA A 17 28.29 -31.27 -21.13
CA ALA A 17 29.42 -31.01 -22.00
C ALA A 17 29.94 -29.55 -21.98
N LEU A 18 29.20 -28.61 -21.39
CA LEU A 18 29.54 -27.18 -21.35
C LEU A 18 30.18 -26.71 -20.02
N PHE A 19 30.24 -27.58 -19.00
CA PHE A 19 30.68 -27.21 -17.65
C PHE A 19 32.15 -26.81 -17.51
N PRO A 20 33.15 -27.37 -18.24
CA PRO A 20 34.55 -27.01 -18.08
C PRO A 20 34.89 -25.60 -18.59
N TRP A 21 34.20 -25.14 -19.65
CA TRP A 21 34.50 -23.85 -20.28
C TRP A 21 33.89 -22.64 -19.53
N LEU A 22 32.74 -22.85 -18.88
CA LEU A 22 32.11 -21.83 -18.02
C LEU A 22 32.92 -21.56 -16.75
N LEU A 23 33.52 -22.60 -16.16
CA LEU A 23 34.37 -22.44 -14.96
C LEU A 23 35.66 -21.68 -15.26
N ALA A 24 36.28 -21.91 -16.42
CA ALA A 24 37.47 -21.19 -16.86
C ALA A 24 37.19 -19.69 -17.13
N LEU A 25 36.01 -19.38 -17.67
CA LEU A 25 35.62 -17.99 -17.95
C LEU A 25 35.31 -17.20 -16.65
N VAL A 26 34.70 -17.83 -15.67
CA VAL A 26 34.38 -17.20 -14.36
C VAL A 26 35.66 -16.94 -13.56
N LEU A 27 36.64 -17.84 -13.61
CA LEU A 27 37.94 -17.63 -12.96
C LEU A 27 38.75 -16.52 -13.62
N ALA A 28 38.77 -16.45 -14.96
CA ALA A 28 39.46 -15.39 -15.68
C ALA A 28 38.90 -13.98 -15.43
N LEU A 29 37.55 -13.85 -15.32
CA LEU A 29 36.87 -12.59 -14.98
C LEU A 29 37.06 -12.20 -13.51
N GLY A 30 37.20 -13.16 -12.58
CA GLY A 30 37.49 -12.92 -11.18
C GLY A 30 38.86 -12.31 -10.91
N PHE A 31 39.90 -12.73 -11.64
CA PHE A 31 41.28 -12.20 -11.50
C PHE A 31 41.42 -10.80 -12.11
N ALA A 32 40.72 -10.48 -13.20
CA ALA A 32 40.75 -9.15 -13.82
C ALA A 32 40.12 -8.07 -12.91
N ASN A 33 39.05 -8.40 -12.14
CA ASN A 33 38.43 -7.46 -11.21
C ASN A 33 39.27 -7.21 -9.95
N ALA A 34 40.07 -8.19 -9.48
CA ALA A 34 40.90 -7.99 -8.30
C ALA A 34 42.10 -7.07 -8.57
N ALA A 35 42.63 -7.05 -9.80
CA ALA A 35 43.71 -6.15 -10.21
C ALA A 35 43.19 -4.70 -10.39
N LEU A 36 41.99 -4.50 -10.90
CA LEU A 36 41.39 -3.18 -11.10
C LEU A 36 40.98 -2.48 -9.78
N VAL A 37 40.58 -3.24 -8.77
CA VAL A 37 40.24 -2.70 -7.45
C VAL A 37 41.48 -2.26 -6.67
N ARG A 38 42.62 -2.92 -6.83
CA ARG A 38 43.89 -2.51 -6.20
C ARG A 38 44.47 -1.23 -6.76
N ALA A 39 44.25 -0.92 -8.04
CA ALA A 39 44.75 0.30 -8.69
C ALA A 39 43.94 1.57 -8.36
N LEU A 40 42.80 1.45 -7.67
CA LEU A 40 41.91 2.56 -7.32
C LEU A 40 42.04 3.03 -5.84
N PHE A 41 42.91 2.41 -5.05
CA PHE A 41 43.03 2.70 -3.61
C PHE A 41 44.47 3.07 -3.14
N ASP A 42 45.42 3.29 -4.03
CA ASP A 42 46.70 3.86 -3.65
C ASP A 42 46.80 5.30 -4.20
N ASP A 43 47.19 6.19 -3.28
CA ASP A 43 47.61 7.59 -3.44
C ASP A 43 46.55 8.70 -3.27
N GLY A 44 46.79 9.46 -2.20
CA GLY A 44 46.45 10.86 -2.11
C GLY A 44 45.79 11.39 -0.87
N GLU A 45 46.56 11.57 0.20
CA GLU A 45 46.18 12.52 1.27
C GLU A 45 45.98 13.92 0.67
N VAL A 46 44.73 14.42 0.74
CA VAL A 46 44.44 15.83 0.43
C VAL A 46 44.16 16.55 1.74
N ALA A 47 45.08 17.40 2.13
CA ALA A 47 44.95 18.30 3.28
C ALA A 47 43.79 19.30 3.05
N LEU A 48 42.86 19.35 3.97
CA LEU A 48 41.78 20.32 4.02
C LEU A 48 42.35 21.67 4.51
N ALA A 49 42.43 22.64 3.64
CA ALA A 49 42.72 24.03 3.97
C ALA A 49 41.44 24.72 4.51
N ALA A 50 41.52 25.31 5.68
CA ALA A 50 40.45 26.10 6.30
C ALA A 50 40.22 27.41 5.51
N PRO A 51 38.97 27.90 5.37
CA PRO A 51 38.72 29.18 4.72
C PRO A 51 39.07 30.36 5.66
N GLN A 52 39.94 31.25 5.16
CA GLN A 52 40.26 32.50 5.80
C GLN A 52 39.08 33.47 5.71
N THR A 53 38.64 33.97 6.86
CA THR A 53 37.70 35.06 6.99
C THR A 53 38.38 36.40 6.66
N ARG A 54 37.93 37.06 5.61
CA ARG A 54 38.32 38.44 5.30
C ARG A 54 37.33 39.41 5.98
N ALA A 55 37.83 40.24 6.90
CA ALA A 55 37.11 41.33 7.53
C ALA A 55 36.89 42.47 6.52
N VAL A 56 35.69 43.03 6.50
CA VAL A 56 35.33 44.27 5.79
C VAL A 56 35.03 45.34 6.82
N PRO A 57 35.53 46.56 6.69
CA PRO A 57 35.42 47.62 7.73
C PRO A 57 34.02 48.25 7.76
N ALA A 58 33.64 48.62 8.97
CA ALA A 58 32.42 49.36 9.27
C ALA A 58 32.52 50.83 8.85
N ASN A 59 31.49 51.40 8.23
CA ASN A 59 31.24 52.83 8.22
C ASN A 59 29.75 53.19 8.34
N ALA A 60 29.51 53.86 9.46
CA ALA A 60 28.60 54.97 9.76
C ALA A 60 27.14 55.00 9.27
N HIS A 61 26.26 55.07 10.24
CA HIS A 61 24.85 55.50 10.24
C HIS A 61 24.62 56.95 9.76
N PRO A 62 23.34 57.45 9.52
CA PRO A 62 22.13 57.16 10.29
C PRO A 62 20.82 57.09 9.46
N GLY A 63 19.78 56.52 10.07
CA GLY A 63 18.40 56.57 9.56
C GLY A 63 17.48 55.61 10.31
N THR A 64 17.00 56.01 11.48
CA THR A 64 15.97 55.31 12.27
C THR A 64 14.64 55.31 11.52
N THR A 65 14.26 54.16 10.94
CA THR A 65 12.88 53.83 10.67
C THR A 65 12.51 52.59 11.51
N ALA A 66 11.46 52.74 12.34
CA ALA A 66 10.93 51.69 13.20
C ALA A 66 10.67 50.40 12.44
N PRO A 67 10.97 49.22 13.00
CA PRO A 67 10.69 47.94 12.33
C PRO A 67 9.19 47.72 12.26
N THR A 68 8.63 47.82 11.06
CA THR A 68 7.29 47.31 10.74
C THR A 68 7.28 45.81 11.03
N LYS A 69 6.53 45.42 12.07
CA LYS A 69 6.25 44.02 12.43
C LYS A 69 5.79 43.30 11.18
N PRO A 70 6.41 42.17 10.77
CA PRO A 70 5.94 41.41 9.61
C PRO A 70 4.49 41.01 9.86
N ALA A 71 3.60 41.39 8.95
CA ALA A 71 2.21 40.95 8.98
C ALA A 71 2.17 39.42 9.02
N THR A 72 1.76 38.86 10.15
CA THR A 72 1.51 37.45 10.31
C THR A 72 0.42 37.06 9.32
N ALA A 73 0.77 36.26 8.30
CA ALA A 73 -0.20 35.70 7.38
C ALA A 73 -1.33 35.00 8.17
N PRO A 74 -2.60 35.20 7.81
CA PRO A 74 -3.72 34.65 8.56
C PRO A 74 -3.57 33.14 8.62
N LYS A 75 -3.43 32.59 9.82
CA LYS A 75 -3.50 31.16 10.10
C LYS A 75 -4.93 30.73 9.82
N ARG A 76 -5.19 30.20 8.62
CA ARG A 76 -6.46 29.54 8.32
C ARG A 76 -6.56 28.33 9.25
N PRO A 77 -7.60 28.19 10.09
CA PRO A 77 -7.76 27.01 10.93
C PRO A 77 -7.90 25.80 10.02
N VAL A 78 -6.95 24.89 10.07
CA VAL A 78 -7.06 23.59 9.40
C VAL A 78 -7.92 22.73 10.32
N ALA A 79 -9.23 22.69 10.07
CA ALA A 79 -10.10 21.76 10.75
C ALA A 79 -9.77 20.35 10.25
N ALA A 80 -9.29 19.49 11.16
CA ALA A 80 -9.10 18.09 10.86
C ALA A 80 -10.41 17.48 10.31
N PRO A 81 -10.38 16.69 9.24
CA PRO A 81 -11.56 15.96 8.80
C PRO A 81 -11.92 14.97 9.91
N LYS A 82 -12.93 15.32 10.70
CA LYS A 82 -13.39 14.49 11.84
C LYS A 82 -13.99 13.16 11.39
N GLU A 83 -14.31 13.02 10.11
CA GLU A 83 -14.97 11.86 9.53
C GLU A 83 -14.45 11.61 8.12
N GLY A 84 -14.51 10.36 7.64
CA GLY A 84 -14.12 9.98 6.29
C GLY A 84 -13.26 8.73 6.26
N LEU A 85 -13.19 8.11 5.08
CA LEU A 85 -12.19 7.08 4.77
C LEU A 85 -11.02 7.79 4.07
N TRP A 86 -10.13 8.40 4.85
CA TRP A 86 -9.06 9.25 4.33
C TRP A 86 -7.80 8.49 3.92
N THR A 87 -7.70 7.21 4.25
CA THR A 87 -6.62 6.30 3.88
C THR A 87 -7.15 4.88 3.81
N PHE A 88 -6.36 3.95 3.34
CA PHE A 88 -6.70 2.54 3.35
C PHE A 88 -7.10 2.09 4.77
N ARG A 89 -8.24 1.40 4.89
CA ARG A 89 -8.81 1.01 6.18
C ARG A 89 -9.01 2.17 7.15
N GLY A 90 -9.28 3.37 6.61
CA GLY A 90 -9.83 4.55 7.26
C GLY A 90 -8.98 5.24 8.31
N ASN A 91 -8.02 4.59 8.96
CA ASN A 91 -7.22 5.16 10.05
C ASN A 91 -5.78 4.65 10.07
N ALA A 92 -4.95 5.22 10.95
CA ALA A 92 -3.54 4.88 11.05
C ALA A 92 -3.30 3.42 11.51
N ARG A 93 -4.22 2.80 12.23
CA ARG A 93 -4.15 1.40 12.66
C ARG A 93 -4.62 0.41 11.59
N ARG A 94 -5.13 0.90 10.47
CA ARG A 94 -5.73 0.11 9.39
C ARG A 94 -6.92 -0.75 9.85
N SER A 95 -7.65 -0.30 10.86
CA SER A 95 -8.69 -1.09 11.56
C SER A 95 -10.13 -0.67 11.27
N LEU A 96 -10.37 0.46 10.59
CA LEU A 96 -11.72 0.89 10.23
C LEU A 96 -12.14 0.24 8.90
N THR A 97 -13.16 -0.60 8.93
CA THR A 97 -13.66 -1.28 7.73
C THR A 97 -14.67 -0.44 6.93
N GLY A 98 -15.41 0.45 7.59
CA GLY A 98 -16.39 1.34 6.97
C GLY A 98 -17.31 1.97 8.01
N VAL A 99 -18.29 2.74 7.54
CA VAL A 99 -19.32 3.38 8.38
C VAL A 99 -20.69 3.08 7.77
N GLY A 100 -21.58 2.48 8.57
CA GLY A 100 -22.92 2.05 8.17
C GLY A 100 -23.94 3.18 7.98
N PRO A 101 -25.16 2.81 7.63
CA PRO A 101 -25.62 1.44 7.42
C PRO A 101 -25.14 0.80 6.12
N VAL A 102 -25.24 -0.53 6.01
CA VAL A 102 -25.04 -1.29 4.77
C VAL A 102 -26.39 -1.74 4.22
N PRO A 103 -26.68 -1.65 2.91
CA PRO A 103 -27.91 -2.20 2.33
C PRO A 103 -28.07 -3.69 2.66
N ARG A 104 -29.15 -4.07 3.32
CA ARG A 104 -29.45 -5.48 3.64
C ARG A 104 -30.31 -6.19 2.59
N ARG A 105 -30.91 -5.44 1.65
CA ARG A 105 -31.61 -5.94 0.46
C ARG A 105 -30.77 -5.62 -0.77
N LEU A 106 -31.05 -6.27 -1.91
CA LEU A 106 -30.36 -6.04 -3.16
C LEU A 106 -30.28 -4.54 -3.50
N PRO A 107 -29.06 -3.94 -3.50
CA PRO A 107 -28.90 -2.53 -3.81
C PRO A 107 -29.14 -2.25 -5.30
N ARG A 108 -29.34 -0.98 -5.65
CA ARG A 108 -29.26 -0.50 -7.03
C ARG A 108 -27.88 0.09 -7.30
N ILE A 109 -27.42 0.01 -8.53
CA ILE A 109 -26.29 0.80 -9.03
C ILE A 109 -26.81 2.24 -9.20
N VAL A 110 -26.28 3.17 -8.39
CA VAL A 110 -26.63 4.60 -8.45
C VAL A 110 -25.96 5.26 -9.63
N TRP A 111 -24.68 4.92 -9.85
CA TRP A 111 -23.88 5.36 -10.99
C TRP A 111 -22.69 4.43 -11.22
N ARG A 112 -22.16 4.51 -12.44
CA ARG A 112 -20.93 3.89 -12.91
C ARG A 112 -19.99 4.98 -13.46
N TYR A 113 -18.69 4.90 -13.14
CA TYR A 113 -17.68 5.80 -13.69
C TYR A 113 -16.53 5.01 -14.33
N PRO A 114 -16.07 5.34 -15.52
CA PRO A 114 -16.71 6.29 -16.47
C PRO A 114 -18.08 5.75 -16.92
N ARG A 115 -18.97 6.61 -17.41
CA ARG A 115 -20.33 6.20 -17.82
C ARG A 115 -20.29 5.20 -18.98
N THR A 116 -19.37 5.39 -19.89
CA THR A 116 -19.10 4.52 -21.05
C THR A 116 -17.62 4.20 -21.12
N GLY A 117 -17.22 3.15 -21.83
CA GLY A 117 -15.83 2.71 -21.90
C GLY A 117 -15.28 2.18 -20.57
N GLY A 118 -13.99 2.32 -20.36
CA GLY A 118 -13.29 1.85 -19.16
C GLY A 118 -12.06 2.68 -18.83
N MET A 119 -11.66 2.67 -17.56
CA MET A 119 -10.39 3.21 -17.07
C MET A 119 -9.29 2.21 -17.39
N CYS A 120 -8.74 2.24 -18.60
CA CYS A 120 -7.76 1.26 -19.07
C CYS A 120 -6.50 1.93 -19.63
N SER A 121 -5.36 1.28 -19.45
CA SER A 121 -4.13 1.60 -20.17
C SER A 121 -3.22 0.38 -20.32
N ALA A 122 -2.27 0.44 -21.25
CA ALA A 122 -1.20 -0.54 -21.33
C ALA A 122 -0.12 -0.23 -20.31
N SER A 123 0.40 -1.27 -19.67
CA SER A 123 1.56 -1.22 -18.78
C SER A 123 2.40 -2.47 -18.96
N THR A 124 3.66 -2.41 -18.55
CA THR A 124 4.61 -3.52 -18.63
C THR A 124 4.98 -3.95 -17.22
N ASP A 125 4.95 -5.25 -16.95
CA ASP A 125 5.45 -5.89 -15.73
C ASP A 125 6.42 -7.02 -16.08
N GLU A 126 6.81 -7.81 -15.10
CA GLU A 126 7.69 -8.98 -15.27
C GLU A 126 7.13 -10.05 -16.22
N THR A 127 5.81 -10.07 -16.43
CA THR A 127 5.15 -11.01 -17.36
C THR A 127 5.02 -10.46 -18.77
N GLY A 128 5.40 -9.19 -18.99
CA GLY A 128 5.34 -8.49 -20.27
C GLY A 128 4.32 -7.37 -20.31
N ARG A 129 4.04 -6.88 -21.53
CA ARG A 129 3.10 -5.77 -21.76
C ARG A 129 1.66 -6.28 -21.87
N SER A 130 0.77 -5.74 -21.05
CA SER A 130 -0.65 -6.08 -21.04
C SER A 130 -1.54 -4.85 -20.84
N THR A 131 -2.84 -4.99 -21.14
CA THR A 131 -3.84 -3.95 -20.86
C THR A 131 -4.44 -4.16 -19.48
N TRP A 132 -4.32 -3.15 -18.65
CA TRP A 132 -4.87 -3.11 -17.31
C TRP A 132 -6.09 -2.19 -17.26
N CYS A 133 -7.16 -2.65 -16.61
CA CYS A 133 -8.41 -1.89 -16.55
C CYS A 133 -8.94 -1.77 -15.12
N GLY A 134 -9.53 -0.63 -14.79
CA GLY A 134 -10.31 -0.36 -13.59
C GLY A 134 -9.49 0.00 -12.36
N ILE A 135 -9.85 -0.59 -11.24
CA ILE A 135 -9.22 -0.42 -9.93
C ILE A 135 -8.99 -1.82 -9.34
N GLY A 136 -7.80 -2.08 -8.87
CA GLY A 136 -7.44 -3.37 -8.29
C GLY A 136 -6.39 -3.24 -7.19
N TRP A 137 -5.60 -4.29 -6.98
CA TRP A 137 -4.52 -4.39 -6.01
C TRP A 137 -4.93 -3.94 -4.60
N THR A 138 -6.06 -4.49 -4.11
CA THR A 138 -6.74 -4.17 -2.86
C THR A 138 -7.09 -2.68 -2.65
N GLY A 139 -6.88 -1.82 -3.66
CA GLY A 139 -7.12 -0.38 -3.57
C GLY A 139 -8.52 -0.04 -3.06
N GLN A 140 -8.59 0.90 -2.11
CA GLN A 140 -9.85 1.38 -1.53
C GLN A 140 -10.01 2.87 -1.84
N PRO A 141 -11.13 3.30 -2.45
CA PRO A 141 -11.40 4.71 -2.65
C PRO A 141 -11.46 5.47 -1.32
N ASN A 142 -10.84 6.65 -1.26
CA ASN A 142 -11.09 7.56 -0.14
C ASN A 142 -12.50 8.14 -0.25
N VAL A 143 -13.18 8.32 0.88
CA VAL A 143 -14.47 9.00 0.97
C VAL A 143 -14.30 10.19 1.90
N ILE A 144 -14.27 11.40 1.33
CA ILE A 144 -13.84 12.61 2.03
C ILE A 144 -15.01 13.59 2.15
N PRO A 145 -15.41 13.99 3.38
CA PRO A 145 -16.38 15.04 3.59
C PRO A 145 -15.92 16.38 3.01
N ARG A 146 -16.86 17.09 2.38
CA ARG A 146 -16.71 18.43 1.85
C ARG A 146 -17.75 19.36 2.51
N PRO A 147 -17.54 20.69 2.42
CA PRO A 147 -18.54 21.65 2.91
C PRO A 147 -19.96 21.35 2.39
N ARG A 148 -20.97 21.70 3.19
CA ARG A 148 -22.40 21.52 2.90
C ARG A 148 -22.81 20.04 2.76
N GLY A 149 -22.19 19.14 3.54
CA GLY A 149 -22.56 17.72 3.59
C GLY A 149 -22.23 16.92 2.33
N LYS A 150 -21.52 17.48 1.35
CA LYS A 150 -21.07 16.77 0.16
C LYS A 150 -19.93 15.82 0.48
N LEU A 151 -19.80 14.77 -0.33
CA LEU A 151 -18.68 13.82 -0.24
C LEU A 151 -17.91 13.79 -1.55
N GLU A 152 -16.59 13.64 -1.48
CA GLU A 152 -15.68 13.47 -2.60
C GLU A 152 -15.02 12.09 -2.52
N LEU A 153 -15.05 11.35 -3.62
CA LEU A 153 -14.26 10.15 -3.80
C LEU A 153 -12.92 10.50 -4.43
N ARG A 154 -11.84 9.89 -3.93
CA ARG A 154 -10.50 10.06 -4.47
C ARG A 154 -9.84 8.70 -4.60
N PHE A 155 -9.31 8.39 -5.77
CA PHE A 155 -8.71 7.09 -6.05
C PHE A 155 -7.74 7.16 -7.22
N GLY A 156 -6.80 6.20 -7.25
CA GLY A 156 -6.00 5.88 -8.42
C GLY A 156 -6.68 4.81 -9.27
N ALA A 157 -6.41 4.80 -10.58
CA ALA A 157 -6.95 3.81 -11.48
C ALA A 157 -5.92 3.37 -12.53
N TYR A 158 -6.24 2.29 -13.26
CA TYR A 158 -5.37 1.70 -14.26
C TYR A 158 -5.39 2.41 -15.60
N ASP A 159 -6.09 3.55 -15.71
CA ASP A 159 -5.97 4.48 -16.83
C ASP A 159 -4.87 5.53 -16.64
N ARG A 160 -3.96 5.30 -15.71
CA ARG A 160 -2.83 6.19 -15.41
C ARG A 160 -3.28 7.54 -14.86
N ARG A 161 -4.35 7.57 -14.01
CA ARG A 161 -4.89 8.82 -13.45
C ARG A 161 -5.28 8.67 -11.98
N TYR A 162 -5.18 9.80 -11.28
CA TYR A 162 -5.91 10.00 -10.03
C TYR A 162 -7.21 10.74 -10.32
N HIS A 163 -8.33 10.20 -9.81
CA HIS A 163 -9.68 10.70 -10.02
C HIS A 163 -10.27 11.33 -8.77
N PHE A 164 -11.14 12.33 -8.98
CA PHE A 164 -11.79 13.11 -7.95
C PHE A 164 -13.25 13.29 -8.31
N LEU A 165 -14.14 12.51 -7.69
CA LEU A 165 -15.56 12.46 -8.05
C LEU A 165 -16.46 12.97 -6.92
N ASP A 166 -17.59 13.56 -7.29
CA ASP A 166 -18.71 13.72 -6.36
C ASP A 166 -19.31 12.34 -6.04
N ALA A 167 -19.34 11.99 -4.76
CA ALA A 167 -19.73 10.66 -4.33
C ALA A 167 -21.22 10.36 -4.56
N ALA A 168 -22.07 11.39 -4.66
CA ALA A 168 -23.51 11.22 -4.90
C ALA A 168 -23.82 10.94 -6.37
N THR A 169 -23.08 11.57 -7.29
CA THR A 169 -23.43 11.62 -8.72
C THR A 169 -22.42 10.93 -9.64
N GLY A 170 -21.20 10.62 -9.16
CA GLY A 170 -20.11 10.09 -9.96
C GLY A 170 -19.52 11.09 -10.97
N ARG A 171 -19.91 12.37 -10.90
CA ARG A 171 -19.34 13.41 -11.76
C ARG A 171 -18.00 13.89 -11.24
N GLU A 172 -17.07 14.25 -12.13
CA GLU A 172 -15.81 14.85 -11.75
C GLU A 172 -16.02 16.19 -11.04
N VAL A 173 -15.39 16.36 -9.89
CA VAL A 173 -15.34 17.63 -9.14
C VAL A 173 -14.03 18.36 -9.36
N ARG A 174 -13.04 17.66 -9.89
CA ARG A 174 -11.74 18.16 -10.34
C ARG A 174 -11.32 17.37 -11.56
N SER A 175 -10.53 17.99 -12.44
CA SER A 175 -9.89 17.26 -13.54
C SER A 175 -9.01 16.13 -12.97
N PRO A 176 -9.00 14.95 -13.59
CA PRO A 176 -8.07 13.90 -13.23
C PRO A 176 -6.61 14.36 -13.38
N LEU A 177 -5.72 13.81 -12.57
CA LEU A 177 -4.28 14.04 -12.66
C LEU A 177 -3.62 12.84 -13.33
N LEU A 178 -2.98 13.06 -14.47
CA LEU A 178 -2.25 12.03 -15.21
C LEU A 178 -0.96 11.65 -14.49
N THR A 179 -0.69 10.36 -14.43
CA THR A 179 0.58 9.74 -14.00
C THR A 179 1.32 9.15 -15.20
N GLY A 180 2.58 8.79 -15.02
CA GLY A 180 3.37 8.14 -16.08
C GLY A 180 2.92 6.70 -16.38
N ASP A 181 2.41 5.97 -15.36
CA ASP A 181 1.90 4.61 -15.47
C ASP A 181 0.75 4.39 -14.48
N LEU A 182 0.30 3.13 -14.31
CA LEU A 182 -0.84 2.73 -13.48
C LEU A 182 -0.76 3.32 -12.06
N ALA A 183 -1.89 3.79 -11.54
CA ALA A 183 -2.04 4.05 -10.13
C ALA A 183 -2.73 2.84 -9.48
N LYS A 184 -1.93 1.92 -8.94
CA LYS A 184 -2.40 0.74 -8.21
C LYS A 184 -2.91 1.15 -6.81
N GLY A 185 -2.87 0.37 -5.85
CA GLY A 185 -3.03 0.62 -4.44
C GLY A 185 -3.99 1.72 -3.98
N SER A 186 -3.99 1.95 -2.69
CA SER A 186 -4.81 3.00 -2.07
C SER A 186 -4.02 4.29 -1.87
N ALA A 187 -4.72 5.40 -1.98
CA ALA A 187 -4.16 6.72 -1.69
C ALA A 187 -4.52 7.21 -0.28
N THR A 188 -3.94 8.34 0.11
CA THR A 188 -4.28 9.02 1.36
C THR A 188 -4.63 10.47 1.10
N SER A 189 -5.75 10.92 1.65
CA SER A 189 -6.08 12.33 1.81
C SER A 189 -5.52 12.83 3.13
N ASP A 190 -5.13 14.10 3.21
CA ASP A 190 -4.49 14.64 4.41
C ASP A 190 -5.42 14.58 5.62
N PRO A 191 -5.03 13.87 6.72
CA PRO A 191 -5.87 13.71 7.90
C PRO A 191 -5.99 14.97 8.76
N ASP A 192 -5.07 15.91 8.61
CA ASP A 192 -5.05 17.17 9.36
C ASP A 192 -5.78 18.31 8.61
N GLY A 193 -6.48 17.96 7.51
CA GLY A 193 -7.33 18.89 6.75
C GLY A 193 -6.62 19.80 5.77
N PHE A 194 -5.32 19.60 5.50
CA PHE A 194 -4.67 20.29 4.39
C PHE A 194 -5.27 19.78 3.07
N PRO A 195 -5.44 20.63 2.06
CA PRO A 195 -5.94 20.23 0.75
C PRO A 195 -4.87 19.44 -0.04
N LEU A 196 -4.41 18.33 0.53
CA LEU A 196 -3.36 17.48 0.00
C LEU A 196 -3.85 16.05 -0.23
N TYR A 197 -3.27 15.40 -1.23
CA TYR A 197 -3.51 14.01 -1.60
C TYR A 197 -2.16 13.34 -1.87
N TYR A 198 -1.99 12.15 -1.33
CA TYR A 198 -0.76 11.38 -1.36
C TYR A 198 -1.03 10.05 -2.05
N ALA A 199 -0.34 9.77 -3.15
CA ALA A 199 -0.59 8.57 -3.92
C ALA A 199 0.65 8.10 -4.68
N GLY A 200 0.81 6.81 -4.79
CA GLY A 200 1.82 6.14 -5.58
C GLY A 200 1.36 5.79 -6.98
N SER A 201 2.30 5.43 -7.83
CA SER A 201 2.06 4.96 -9.20
C SER A 201 3.23 4.06 -9.62
N ARG A 202 2.98 3.20 -10.59
CA ARG A 202 3.99 2.34 -11.23
C ARG A 202 5.04 3.13 -12.03
N ASP A 203 4.91 4.43 -12.18
CA ASP A 203 5.90 5.30 -12.81
C ASP A 203 7.01 5.76 -11.85
N ASN A 204 7.38 4.93 -10.91
CA ASN A 204 8.46 5.13 -9.94
C ASN A 204 8.22 6.29 -8.96
N SER A 205 7.05 6.91 -8.97
CA SER A 205 6.82 8.14 -8.21
C SER A 205 5.68 8.03 -7.20
N LEU A 206 6.00 8.30 -5.93
CA LEU A 206 5.02 8.72 -4.94
C LEU A 206 4.86 10.25 -5.03
N ARG A 207 3.62 10.74 -5.08
CA ARG A 207 3.30 12.16 -5.25
C ARG A 207 2.59 12.76 -4.06
N VAL A 208 2.90 14.03 -3.78
CA VAL A 208 2.09 14.90 -2.94
C VAL A 208 1.42 15.94 -3.83
N VAL A 209 0.10 15.91 -3.87
CA VAL A 209 -0.73 16.67 -4.80
C VAL A 209 -1.56 17.70 -4.05
N ALA A 210 -1.48 18.97 -4.45
CA ALA A 210 -2.35 20.03 -3.95
C ALA A 210 -3.70 20.03 -4.66
N LEU A 211 -4.78 20.15 -3.88
CA LEU A 211 -6.16 20.15 -4.37
C LEU A 211 -6.86 21.51 -4.22
N ASP A 212 -6.15 22.56 -3.87
CA ASP A 212 -6.65 23.93 -3.73
C ASP A 212 -6.26 24.86 -4.90
N ARG A 213 -5.75 24.28 -5.99
CA ARG A 213 -5.47 24.94 -7.27
C ARG A 213 -6.65 24.74 -8.25
N ARG A 214 -6.63 25.48 -9.35
CA ARG A 214 -7.61 25.28 -10.46
C ARG A 214 -7.60 23.84 -10.96
N ARG A 215 -6.43 23.21 -11.02
CA ARG A 215 -6.23 21.79 -11.32
C ARG A 215 -5.40 21.14 -10.22
N PRO A 216 -5.57 19.84 -9.93
CA PRO A 216 -4.68 19.09 -9.06
C PRO A 216 -3.23 19.29 -9.50
N THR A 217 -2.36 19.68 -8.57
CA THR A 217 -0.98 20.10 -8.87
C THR A 217 0.00 19.31 -8.01
N VAL A 218 0.97 18.65 -8.64
CA VAL A 218 2.04 17.96 -7.93
C VAL A 218 2.96 19.00 -7.28
N LEU A 219 3.09 18.93 -5.96
CA LEU A 219 4.00 19.79 -5.20
C LEU A 219 5.35 19.11 -4.95
N TRP A 220 5.37 17.79 -4.90
CA TRP A 220 6.59 17.03 -4.63
C TRP A 220 6.41 15.58 -5.08
N LYS A 221 7.54 14.95 -5.41
CA LYS A 221 7.65 13.53 -5.74
C LYS A 221 8.75 12.87 -4.92
N LEU A 222 8.54 11.63 -4.52
CA LEU A 222 9.57 10.72 -4.07
C LEU A 222 9.77 9.68 -5.15
N ASP A 223 10.94 9.69 -5.74
CA ASP A 223 11.37 8.71 -6.74
C ASP A 223 11.87 7.45 -6.04
N SER A 224 11.53 6.28 -6.53
CA SER A 224 11.95 5.00 -5.95
C SER A 224 13.48 4.79 -6.01
N TYR A 225 14.16 5.36 -6.99
CA TYR A 225 15.62 5.30 -7.14
C TYR A 225 16.37 6.29 -6.24
N ALA A 226 15.73 7.37 -5.78
CA ALA A 226 16.34 8.35 -4.89
C ALA A 226 16.69 7.80 -3.49
N GLY A 227 16.21 6.62 -3.17
CA GLY A 227 16.40 5.98 -1.87
C GLY A 227 17.66 5.14 -1.72
N GLY A 228 18.34 4.77 -2.79
CA GLY A 228 19.42 3.78 -2.82
C GLY A 228 19.14 2.68 -3.82
N PRO A 229 19.89 1.60 -3.83
CA PRO A 229 19.68 0.55 -4.80
C PRO A 229 18.28 -0.06 -4.65
N VAL A 230 17.60 -0.18 -5.77
CA VAL A 230 16.35 -0.93 -5.89
C VAL A 230 16.70 -2.41 -5.84
N THR A 231 16.08 -3.16 -4.92
CA THR A 231 16.39 -4.59 -4.75
C THR A 231 15.37 -5.51 -5.41
N TRP A 232 14.22 -4.97 -5.83
CA TRP A 232 13.15 -5.74 -6.47
C TRP A 232 12.50 -4.93 -7.59
N ASN A 233 11.52 -4.09 -7.27
CA ASN A 233 10.72 -3.31 -8.21
C ASN A 233 10.73 -1.83 -7.77
N ASP A 234 10.10 -0.96 -8.51
CA ASP A 234 10.13 0.48 -8.30
C ASP A 234 8.73 1.11 -8.13
N ASP A 235 7.71 0.29 -8.00
CA ASP A 235 6.31 0.68 -7.79
C ASP A 235 6.03 1.22 -6.36
N TRP A 236 4.90 1.91 -6.22
CA TRP A 236 4.40 2.42 -4.95
C TRP A 236 2.95 1.98 -4.74
N ASP A 237 2.75 0.81 -4.13
CA ASP A 237 1.44 0.18 -3.96
C ASP A 237 0.79 0.44 -2.60
N GLY A 238 1.59 0.43 -1.52
CA GLY A 238 1.09 0.70 -0.18
C GLY A 238 0.48 2.09 -0.03
N ALA A 239 -0.66 2.20 0.67
CA ALA A 239 -1.23 3.51 1.00
C ALA A 239 -0.27 4.31 1.89
N PRO A 240 0.20 5.49 1.46
CA PRO A 240 1.00 6.36 2.30
C PRO A 240 0.26 6.68 3.60
N LEU A 241 0.96 6.88 4.70
CA LEU A 241 0.36 7.26 5.97
C LEU A 241 0.90 8.62 6.42
N VAL A 242 0.00 9.57 6.64
CA VAL A 242 0.35 10.86 7.22
C VAL A 242 0.00 10.87 8.71
N VAL A 243 1.00 11.08 9.56
CA VAL A 243 0.84 11.14 11.01
C VAL A 243 1.81 12.14 11.62
N LYS A 244 1.31 13.03 12.50
CA LYS A 244 2.13 14.06 13.19
C LYS A 244 3.02 14.86 12.23
N GLY A 245 2.49 15.24 11.07
CA GLY A 245 3.22 16.04 10.08
C GLY A 245 4.28 15.28 9.27
N HIS A 246 4.34 13.97 9.42
CA HIS A 246 5.27 13.10 8.68
C HIS A 246 4.50 12.15 7.78
N LEU A 247 5.07 11.89 6.61
CA LEU A 247 4.67 10.84 5.68
C LEU A 247 5.49 9.59 5.97
N LEU A 248 4.80 8.47 6.18
CA LEU A 248 5.37 7.14 6.34
C LEU A 248 4.94 6.30 5.15
N VAL A 249 5.87 5.66 4.46
CA VAL A 249 5.56 4.83 3.29
C VAL A 249 6.64 3.76 3.06
N GLY A 250 6.22 2.58 2.66
CA GLY A 250 7.08 1.56 2.07
C GLY A 250 6.98 1.62 0.55
N GLY A 251 8.05 1.23 -0.14
CA GLY A 251 8.08 1.09 -1.59
C GLY A 251 8.48 -0.32 -2.01
N GLU A 252 8.12 -0.71 -3.22
CA GLU A 252 8.57 -1.99 -3.78
C GLU A 252 10.09 -2.02 -3.99
N ASN A 253 10.76 -0.87 -3.98
CA ASN A 253 12.21 -0.76 -3.93
C ASN A 253 12.82 -1.24 -2.60
N SER A 254 12.02 -1.83 -1.72
CA SER A 254 12.42 -2.46 -0.47
C SER A 254 12.88 -1.51 0.64
N TRP A 255 12.50 -0.24 0.57
CA TRP A 255 12.82 0.76 1.59
C TRP A 255 11.57 1.30 2.28
N PHE A 256 11.67 1.50 3.59
CA PHE A 256 10.71 2.27 4.38
C PHE A 256 11.21 3.69 4.58
N TYR A 257 10.35 4.67 4.30
CA TYR A 257 10.67 6.09 4.31
C TYR A 257 9.90 6.85 5.37
N VAL A 258 10.57 7.82 5.99
CA VAL A 258 9.99 8.82 6.88
C VAL A 258 10.32 10.21 6.35
N VAL A 259 9.31 10.96 5.93
CA VAL A 259 9.45 12.28 5.35
C VAL A 259 8.70 13.31 6.19
N LYS A 260 9.39 14.32 6.72
CA LYS A 260 8.75 15.47 7.37
C LYS A 260 8.18 16.39 6.30
N LEU A 261 6.87 16.63 6.31
CA LEU A 261 6.18 17.32 5.21
C LEU A 261 6.32 18.85 5.27
N ASN A 262 6.47 19.44 6.48
CA ASN A 262 6.55 20.89 6.70
C ASN A 262 5.44 21.63 5.94
N ARG A 263 4.18 21.21 6.19
CA ARG A 263 2.97 21.75 5.55
C ARG A 263 2.65 23.14 6.08
N GLY A 264 2.12 23.99 5.22
CA GLY A 264 1.63 25.31 5.57
C GLY A 264 0.85 25.93 4.43
N PHE A 265 0.56 27.21 4.52
CA PHE A 265 -0.06 27.99 3.45
C PHE A 265 0.87 29.15 3.06
N ASP A 266 0.82 29.54 1.79
CA ASP A 266 1.50 30.74 1.30
C ASP A 266 0.68 32.01 1.59
N ARG A 267 1.19 33.17 1.17
CA ARG A 267 0.51 34.45 1.33
C ARG A 267 -0.84 34.56 0.64
N HIS A 268 -1.10 33.71 -0.35
CA HIS A 268 -2.34 33.64 -1.09
C HIS A 268 -3.30 32.57 -0.55
N GLY A 269 -3.00 31.99 0.63
CA GLY A 269 -3.78 30.95 1.27
C GLY A 269 -3.76 29.61 0.52
N LYS A 270 -2.77 29.39 -0.37
CA LYS A 270 -2.59 28.11 -1.06
C LYS A 270 -1.66 27.20 -0.28
N VAL A 271 -1.99 25.91 -0.23
CA VAL A 271 -1.16 24.93 0.48
C VAL A 271 0.24 24.86 -0.13
N ARG A 272 1.25 24.83 0.73
CA ARG A 272 2.65 24.58 0.39
C ARG A 272 3.24 23.52 1.28
N ILE A 273 4.29 22.87 0.80
CA ILE A 273 5.08 21.90 1.56
C ILE A 273 6.57 22.18 1.34
N ARG A 274 7.39 21.76 2.31
CA ARG A 274 8.86 21.71 2.19
C ARG A 274 9.35 20.36 2.71
N PRO A 275 9.15 19.28 1.95
CA PRO A 275 9.45 17.95 2.42
C PRO A 275 10.95 17.78 2.68
N ARG A 276 11.26 17.08 3.77
CA ARG A 276 12.61 16.68 4.11
C ARG A 276 12.62 15.20 4.45
N MET A 277 13.42 14.41 3.75
CA MET A 277 13.70 13.04 4.13
C MET A 277 14.34 13.03 5.53
N VAL A 278 13.69 12.38 6.48
CA VAL A 278 14.17 12.30 7.87
C VAL A 278 14.89 10.99 8.10
N ALA A 279 14.34 9.91 7.55
CA ALA A 279 14.94 8.61 7.63
C ALA A 279 14.48 7.71 6.48
N ARG A 280 15.32 6.76 6.13
CA ARG A 280 14.98 5.58 5.35
C ARG A 280 15.67 4.38 5.98
N VAL A 281 15.02 3.24 5.95
CA VAL A 281 15.57 1.99 6.47
C VAL A 281 15.22 0.83 5.54
N PRO A 282 16.11 -0.17 5.40
CA PRO A 282 15.84 -1.33 4.57
C PRO A 282 14.73 -2.19 5.19
N SER A 283 13.91 -2.81 4.37
CA SER A 283 12.89 -3.77 4.80
C SER A 283 13.44 -5.12 5.18
N TRP A 284 14.73 -5.33 5.06
CA TRP A 284 15.43 -6.59 5.34
C TRP A 284 16.47 -6.47 6.45
N ASP A 285 17.03 -7.59 6.86
CA ASP A 285 18.18 -7.69 7.75
C ASP A 285 19.06 -8.89 7.37
N GLY A 286 20.23 -9.02 7.99
CA GLY A 286 21.18 -10.08 7.70
C GLY A 286 20.61 -11.49 7.90
N ARG A 287 19.67 -11.67 8.85
CA ARG A 287 19.01 -12.98 9.06
C ARG A 287 18.07 -13.32 7.90
N LEU A 288 17.35 -12.33 7.39
CA LEU A 288 16.46 -12.54 6.24
C LEU A 288 17.25 -12.80 4.97
N LEU A 289 18.34 -12.05 4.74
CA LEU A 289 19.27 -12.28 3.63
C LEU A 289 19.87 -13.69 3.65
N ALA A 290 20.22 -14.21 4.82
CA ALA A 290 20.73 -15.57 4.98
C ALA A 290 19.66 -16.66 4.77
N ALA A 291 18.38 -16.32 5.01
CA ALA A 291 17.26 -17.27 4.89
C ALA A 291 16.64 -17.28 3.48
N ARG A 292 16.98 -16.33 2.61
CA ARG A 292 16.39 -16.13 1.29
C ARG A 292 17.45 -16.07 0.20
N SER A 293 17.24 -16.83 -0.88
CA SER A 293 18.11 -16.81 -2.05
C SER A 293 17.80 -15.64 -3.01
N ASP A 294 16.56 -15.14 -2.98
CA ASP A 294 16.13 -13.98 -3.74
C ASP A 294 16.23 -12.69 -2.89
N ARG A 295 16.04 -11.56 -3.53
CA ARG A 295 16.04 -10.22 -2.90
C ARG A 295 14.69 -9.52 -3.01
N ALA A 296 13.61 -10.27 -3.15
CA ALA A 296 12.26 -9.76 -3.16
C ALA A 296 11.85 -9.33 -1.74
N PHE A 297 12.18 -8.11 -1.37
CA PHE A 297 11.89 -7.53 -0.05
C PHE A 297 10.98 -6.31 -0.15
N SER A 298 10.18 -6.22 -1.23
CA SER A 298 9.28 -5.09 -1.48
C SER A 298 8.33 -4.85 -0.31
N ILE A 299 7.90 -3.60 -0.11
CA ILE A 299 6.88 -3.24 0.86
C ILE A 299 5.65 -2.79 0.08
N GLU A 300 4.78 -3.72 -0.23
CA GLU A 300 3.50 -3.49 -0.91
C GLU A 300 2.38 -3.18 0.09
N SER A 301 2.57 -3.65 1.32
CA SER A 301 1.66 -3.39 2.43
C SER A 301 1.60 -1.92 2.83
N SER A 302 0.41 -1.44 3.21
CA SER A 302 0.26 -0.09 3.78
C SER A 302 0.78 -0.04 5.21
N VAL A 303 1.65 0.93 5.49
CA VAL A 303 2.20 1.11 6.84
C VAL A 303 1.08 1.41 7.84
N ALA A 304 1.04 0.66 8.95
CA ALA A 304 0.18 0.93 10.10
C ALA A 304 0.98 1.63 11.21
N TYR A 305 0.30 2.41 12.05
CA TYR A 305 0.95 3.15 13.12
C TYR A 305 0.12 3.16 14.39
N ASP A 306 0.77 2.86 15.51
CA ASP A 306 0.20 3.02 16.86
C ASP A 306 1.27 3.44 17.86
N ARG A 307 0.95 4.42 18.73
CA ARG A 307 1.74 4.86 19.90
C ARG A 307 3.23 5.08 19.62
N GLY A 308 3.59 5.56 18.43
CA GLY A 308 4.97 5.86 18.07
C GLY A 308 5.71 4.76 17.33
N ILE A 309 5.04 3.64 17.05
CA ILE A 309 5.61 2.52 16.31
C ILE A 309 4.94 2.42 14.94
N ALA A 310 5.72 2.38 13.87
CA ALA A 310 5.29 2.09 12.52
C ALA A 310 5.47 0.60 12.23
N TYR A 311 4.41 -0.06 11.74
CA TYR A 311 4.41 -1.49 11.41
C TYR A 311 4.15 -1.70 9.93
N PHE A 312 4.87 -2.63 9.33
CA PHE A 312 4.68 -3.08 7.95
C PHE A 312 5.24 -4.51 7.78
N ALA A 313 4.88 -5.13 6.67
CA ALA A 313 5.46 -6.40 6.24
C ALA A 313 6.07 -6.23 4.84
N ASN A 314 6.91 -7.17 4.44
CA ASN A 314 7.52 -7.21 3.12
C ASN A 314 7.23 -8.53 2.40
N SER A 315 7.54 -8.58 1.09
CA SER A 315 7.29 -9.75 0.24
C SER A 315 8.08 -11.01 0.62
N ALA A 316 9.08 -10.91 1.49
CA ALA A 316 9.72 -12.08 2.07
C ALA A 316 9.06 -12.54 3.39
N GLY A 317 7.93 -11.94 3.78
CA GLY A 317 7.19 -12.31 4.99
C GLY A 317 7.72 -11.72 6.29
N LEU A 318 8.58 -10.70 6.25
CA LEU A 318 9.11 -10.10 7.47
C LEU A 318 8.20 -8.97 7.97
N VAL A 319 7.49 -9.21 9.05
CA VAL A 319 6.72 -8.21 9.80
C VAL A 319 7.65 -7.45 10.72
N GLN A 320 7.64 -6.13 10.64
CA GLN A 320 8.54 -5.24 11.37
C GLN A 320 7.79 -4.14 12.10
N GLY A 321 8.35 -3.70 13.24
CA GLY A 321 7.90 -2.52 13.98
C GLY A 321 9.08 -1.60 14.25
N TRP A 322 8.95 -0.33 13.87
CA TRP A 322 9.98 0.68 13.98
C TRP A 322 9.53 1.83 14.87
N ASP A 323 10.28 2.09 15.93
CA ASP A 323 10.05 3.24 16.81
C ASP A 323 10.49 4.52 16.10
N VAL A 324 9.50 5.35 15.76
CA VAL A 324 9.71 6.63 15.05
C VAL A 324 9.55 7.85 15.97
N ARG A 325 9.44 7.68 17.29
CA ARG A 325 9.20 8.79 18.23
C ARG A 325 10.34 9.80 18.21
N GLN A 326 11.58 9.35 18.27
CA GLN A 326 12.75 10.25 18.20
C GLN A 326 12.99 10.75 16.78
N THR A 327 12.63 9.99 15.77
CA THR A 327 12.67 10.41 14.36
C THR A 327 11.78 11.62 14.12
N PHE A 328 10.56 11.61 14.67
CA PHE A 328 9.64 12.75 14.57
C PHE A 328 10.10 13.99 15.33
N ARG A 329 10.71 13.79 16.50
CA ARG A 329 11.11 14.89 17.38
C ARG A 329 12.45 15.51 16.97
N ARG A 330 13.46 14.68 16.71
CA ARG A 330 14.86 15.07 16.56
C ARG A 330 15.48 14.73 15.22
N GLY A 331 14.80 13.91 14.39
CA GLY A 331 15.33 13.41 13.12
C GLY A 331 16.30 12.23 13.27
N ASN A 332 16.40 11.62 14.45
CA ASN A 332 17.25 10.46 14.66
C ASN A 332 16.73 9.28 13.83
N PRO A 333 17.61 8.36 13.38
CA PRO A 333 17.19 7.14 12.71
C PRO A 333 16.18 6.36 13.56
N PRO A 334 15.15 5.76 12.95
CA PRO A 334 14.21 4.92 13.68
C PRO A 334 14.90 3.65 14.16
N ARG A 335 14.45 3.12 15.30
CA ARG A 335 14.96 1.88 15.85
C ARG A 335 13.96 0.75 15.65
N ARG A 336 14.40 -0.39 15.08
CA ARG A 336 13.55 -1.57 14.99
C ARG A 336 13.32 -2.15 16.39
N VAL A 337 12.05 -2.27 16.78
CA VAL A 337 11.61 -2.75 18.10
C VAL A 337 10.80 -4.04 18.01
N PHE A 338 10.40 -4.43 16.81
CA PHE A 338 9.62 -5.64 16.57
C PHE A 338 10.09 -6.34 15.30
N ARG A 339 10.11 -7.67 15.33
CA ARG A 339 10.46 -8.55 14.23
C ARG A 339 9.71 -9.89 14.36
N PHE A 340 8.99 -10.26 13.31
CA PHE A 340 8.40 -11.60 13.20
C PHE A 340 8.44 -12.04 11.74
N TRP A 341 8.94 -13.24 11.47
CA TRP A 341 9.03 -13.77 10.11
C TRP A 341 7.92 -14.78 9.86
N MET A 342 7.03 -14.49 8.93
CA MET A 342 5.95 -15.38 8.50
C MET A 342 6.43 -16.45 7.53
N GLY A 343 7.41 -16.14 6.70
CA GLY A 343 8.06 -17.10 5.80
C GLY A 343 7.51 -17.11 4.37
N ASP A 344 6.49 -16.32 4.07
CA ASP A 344 5.90 -16.22 2.71
C ASP A 344 5.50 -14.78 2.41
N ASP A 345 5.17 -14.49 1.16
CA ASP A 345 4.86 -13.14 0.70
C ASP A 345 3.73 -12.48 1.50
N THR A 346 3.89 -11.19 1.80
CA THR A 346 2.97 -10.46 2.68
C THR A 346 2.65 -9.08 2.13
N ASP A 347 1.70 -9.03 1.21
CA ASP A 347 1.12 -7.81 0.65
C ASP A 347 0.03 -7.22 1.54
N ALA A 348 -0.58 -8.07 2.37
CA ALA A 348 -1.59 -7.65 3.32
C ALA A 348 -1.02 -6.62 4.32
N SER A 349 -1.76 -5.54 4.55
CA SER A 349 -1.38 -4.55 5.55
C SER A 349 -1.55 -5.08 6.98
N VAL A 350 -0.65 -4.68 7.87
CA VAL A 350 -0.78 -4.98 9.31
C VAL A 350 -1.99 -4.22 9.86
N VAL A 351 -2.90 -4.92 10.52
CA VAL A 351 -4.02 -4.33 11.27
C VAL A 351 -3.69 -4.30 12.75
N ILE A 352 -3.90 -3.16 13.40
CA ILE A 352 -3.64 -2.99 14.83
C ILE A 352 -4.98 -2.79 15.54
N ASP A 353 -5.29 -3.63 16.53
CA ASP A 353 -6.50 -3.47 17.31
C ASP A 353 -6.38 -2.42 18.44
N GLU A 354 -7.47 -2.18 19.15
CA GLU A 354 -7.54 -1.21 20.25
C GLU A 354 -6.61 -1.57 21.43
N LYS A 355 -6.27 -2.85 21.57
CA LYS A 355 -5.36 -3.37 22.59
C LYS A 355 -3.90 -3.41 22.13
N GLY A 356 -3.62 -3.11 20.85
CA GLY A 356 -2.29 -3.08 20.25
C GLY A 356 -1.79 -4.45 19.78
N PHE A 357 -2.67 -5.44 19.62
CA PHE A 357 -2.32 -6.69 18.93
C PHE A 357 -2.27 -6.44 17.41
N LEU A 358 -1.37 -7.13 16.75
CA LEU A 358 -1.20 -7.08 15.30
C LEU A 358 -1.89 -8.30 14.66
N TYR A 359 -2.58 -8.07 13.56
CA TYR A 359 -3.16 -9.11 12.71
C TYR A 359 -2.53 -8.98 11.34
N VAL A 360 -1.93 -10.07 10.84
CA VAL A 360 -1.20 -10.09 9.57
C VAL A 360 -1.62 -11.34 8.80
N ALA A 361 -1.85 -11.16 7.50
CA ALA A 361 -2.04 -12.27 6.59
C ALA A 361 -0.87 -12.34 5.60
N SER A 362 -0.54 -13.53 5.12
CA SER A 362 0.43 -13.75 4.06
C SER A 362 -0.15 -14.65 2.99
N GLU A 363 0.49 -14.66 1.86
CA GLU A 363 0.26 -15.65 0.82
C GLU A 363 0.83 -17.02 1.20
N LEU A 364 0.57 -17.98 0.38
CA LEU A 364 1.17 -19.30 0.35
C LEU A 364 1.52 -19.59 -1.11
N GLU A 365 2.64 -19.06 -1.57
CA GLU A 365 3.14 -19.19 -2.92
C GLU A 365 4.58 -19.67 -2.99
N GLN A 366 5.40 -19.28 -2.02
CA GLN A 366 6.80 -19.69 -1.92
C GLN A 366 6.95 -21.02 -1.17
N PHE A 367 5.92 -21.41 -0.43
CA PHE A 367 5.82 -22.68 0.28
C PHE A 367 7.03 -23.00 1.16
N THR A 368 7.61 -21.99 1.79
CA THR A 368 8.76 -22.20 2.68
C THR A 368 8.39 -23.11 3.88
N GLY A 369 9.38 -23.76 4.49
CA GLY A 369 9.15 -24.52 5.72
C GLY A 369 8.53 -23.65 6.82
N ARG A 370 8.96 -22.37 6.90
CA ARG A 370 8.46 -21.41 7.88
C ARG A 370 6.99 -21.03 7.66
N SER A 371 6.56 -20.82 6.42
CA SER A 371 5.16 -20.48 6.12
C SER A 371 4.21 -21.64 6.40
N ARG A 372 4.68 -22.88 6.24
CA ARG A 372 3.92 -24.09 6.61
C ARG A 372 3.80 -24.25 8.11
N GLU A 373 4.83 -23.90 8.86
CA GLU A 373 4.84 -23.93 10.33
C GLU A 373 3.93 -22.84 10.92
N VAL A 374 4.11 -21.60 10.50
CA VAL A 374 3.42 -20.44 11.07
C VAL A 374 1.96 -20.34 10.60
N GLY A 375 1.68 -20.66 9.32
CA GLY A 375 0.39 -20.39 8.72
C GLY A 375 0.25 -18.98 8.18
N GLN A 376 -0.88 -18.70 7.51
CA GLN A 376 -1.05 -17.52 6.67
C GLN A 376 -1.89 -16.40 7.31
N LEU A 377 -2.50 -16.63 8.47
CA LEU A 377 -3.13 -15.58 9.27
C LEU A 377 -2.64 -15.69 10.71
N VAL A 378 -2.08 -14.62 11.24
CA VAL A 378 -1.52 -14.60 12.60
C VAL A 378 -2.06 -13.45 13.42
N LYS A 379 -2.14 -13.67 14.74
CA LYS A 379 -2.25 -12.63 15.75
C LYS A 379 -0.94 -12.58 16.54
N LEU A 380 -0.37 -11.38 16.65
CA LEU A 380 0.91 -11.15 17.32
C LEU A 380 0.73 -10.16 18.47
N ASP A 381 1.44 -10.39 19.57
CA ASP A 381 1.59 -9.41 20.66
C ASP A 381 3.00 -8.82 20.62
N PRO A 382 3.19 -7.58 20.14
CA PRO A 382 4.52 -6.99 20.01
C PRO A 382 5.18 -6.64 21.34
N ARG A 383 4.47 -6.78 22.47
CA ARG A 383 5.00 -6.51 23.83
C ARG A 383 5.60 -7.74 24.49
N ARG A 384 5.31 -8.94 23.96
CA ARG A 384 5.82 -10.19 24.53
C ARG A 384 7.33 -10.30 24.36
N ARG A 385 8.01 -10.66 25.43
CA ARG A 385 9.39 -11.13 25.38
C ARG A 385 9.38 -12.59 24.87
N GLY A 386 10.28 -12.94 23.96
CA GLY A 386 10.29 -14.27 23.32
C GLY A 386 9.37 -14.34 22.11
N SER A 387 8.48 -15.35 22.03
CA SER A 387 7.59 -15.50 20.88
C SER A 387 6.41 -14.52 20.94
N PRO A 388 6.26 -13.64 19.96
CA PRO A 388 5.11 -12.74 19.89
C PRO A 388 3.82 -13.43 19.39
N LEU A 389 3.90 -14.66 18.88
CA LEU A 389 2.77 -15.38 18.33
C LEU A 389 1.74 -15.70 19.42
N VAL A 390 0.51 -15.20 19.24
CA VAL A 390 -0.63 -15.51 20.11
C VAL A 390 -1.38 -16.71 19.58
N TRP A 391 -1.70 -16.68 18.30
CA TRP A 391 -2.30 -17.79 17.55
C TRP A 391 -2.04 -17.63 16.05
N SER A 392 -2.19 -18.71 15.31
CA SER A 392 -2.11 -18.74 13.85
C SER A 392 -3.15 -19.65 13.24
N VAL A 393 -3.45 -19.40 11.96
CA VAL A 393 -4.42 -20.16 11.16
C VAL A 393 -3.81 -20.51 9.82
N GLN A 394 -3.94 -21.76 9.42
CA GLN A 394 -3.53 -22.27 8.11
C GLN A 394 -4.62 -21.97 7.08
N LEU A 395 -4.28 -21.24 6.01
CA LEU A 395 -5.14 -20.98 4.86
C LEU A 395 -4.60 -21.76 3.65
N ARG A 396 -4.70 -23.10 3.72
CA ARG A 396 -4.04 -24.02 2.78
C ARG A 396 -4.72 -24.17 1.43
N GLY A 397 -5.91 -23.59 1.24
CA GLY A 397 -6.59 -23.66 -0.03
C GLY A 397 -5.76 -23.01 -1.12
N ILE A 398 -5.52 -23.72 -2.23
CA ILE A 398 -4.80 -23.24 -3.39
C ILE A 398 -5.81 -22.70 -4.39
N GLY A 399 -5.63 -21.47 -4.80
CA GLY A 399 -6.43 -20.79 -5.80
C GLY A 399 -5.93 -20.97 -7.22
N ARG A 400 -6.56 -20.28 -8.14
CA ARG A 400 -6.13 -20.22 -9.53
C ARG A 400 -4.71 -19.63 -9.62
N GLY A 401 -3.84 -20.24 -10.39
CA GLY A 401 -2.43 -19.83 -10.51
C GLY A 401 -1.50 -20.47 -9.46
N GLY A 402 -1.98 -21.46 -8.68
CA GLY A 402 -1.12 -22.21 -7.75
C GLY A 402 -0.83 -21.50 -6.43
N LYS A 403 -1.43 -20.31 -6.18
CA LYS A 403 -1.22 -19.52 -4.98
C LYS A 403 -2.33 -19.74 -3.95
N GLY A 404 -1.94 -19.93 -2.70
CA GLY A 404 -2.84 -20.03 -1.55
C GLY A 404 -2.72 -18.81 -0.63
N GLY A 405 -3.18 -18.95 0.62
CA GLY A 405 -3.11 -17.87 1.60
C GLY A 405 -4.01 -16.69 1.29
N SER A 406 -3.52 -15.47 1.46
CA SER A 406 -4.33 -14.26 1.29
C SER A 406 -3.49 -13.03 0.91
N TRP A 407 -3.90 -12.31 -0.13
CA TRP A 407 -3.48 -10.93 -0.41
C TRP A 407 -4.25 -9.91 0.44
N ALA A 408 -5.43 -10.30 0.87
CA ALA A 408 -6.34 -9.38 1.55
C ALA A 408 -5.86 -8.99 2.94
N THR A 409 -6.11 -7.75 3.31
CA THR A 409 -5.92 -7.26 4.68
C THR A 409 -7.09 -7.72 5.55
N PRO A 410 -6.86 -8.35 6.72
CA PRO A 410 -7.92 -8.85 7.57
C PRO A 410 -8.83 -7.72 8.09
N ALA A 411 -10.10 -8.03 8.31
CA ALA A 411 -11.04 -7.17 9.05
C ALA A 411 -11.18 -7.68 10.49
N VAL A 412 -10.90 -6.82 11.46
CA VAL A 412 -11.02 -7.14 12.89
C VAL A 412 -12.23 -6.38 13.45
N VAL A 413 -13.35 -7.09 13.69
CA VAL A 413 -14.61 -6.47 14.11
C VAL A 413 -15.18 -7.25 15.29
N GLY A 414 -15.37 -6.57 16.41
CA GLY A 414 -15.82 -7.20 17.66
C GLY A 414 -14.86 -8.33 18.09
N ASP A 415 -15.40 -9.51 18.25
CA ASP A 415 -14.69 -10.72 18.66
C ASP A 415 -14.29 -11.63 17.47
N THR A 416 -14.37 -11.14 16.24
CA THR A 416 -14.14 -11.92 15.02
C THR A 416 -13.10 -11.24 14.13
N VAL A 417 -12.23 -12.06 13.54
CA VAL A 417 -11.32 -11.69 12.45
C VAL A 417 -11.81 -12.35 11.18
N TYR A 418 -12.01 -11.57 10.14
CA TYR A 418 -12.44 -12.02 8.81
C TYR A 418 -11.28 -11.88 7.84
N ILE A 419 -11.03 -12.91 7.05
CA ILE A 419 -9.98 -12.92 6.02
C ILE A 419 -10.51 -13.53 4.73
N ALA A 420 -10.34 -12.81 3.63
CA ALA A 420 -10.56 -13.35 2.28
C ALA A 420 -9.39 -14.24 1.88
N THR A 421 -9.59 -15.19 0.97
CA THR A 421 -8.56 -16.16 0.59
C THR A 421 -8.34 -16.23 -0.91
N ASN A 422 -7.11 -16.45 -1.34
CA ASN A 422 -6.76 -16.62 -2.75
C ASN A 422 -7.46 -17.83 -3.39
N ALA A 423 -7.82 -18.83 -2.59
CA ALA A 423 -8.61 -19.99 -3.03
C ALA A 423 -10.09 -19.67 -3.33
N GLY A 424 -10.58 -18.53 -2.90
CA GLY A 424 -11.98 -18.09 -3.06
C GLY A 424 -12.82 -18.31 -1.81
N GLY A 425 -13.19 -17.21 -1.16
CA GLY A 425 -14.05 -17.20 -0.01
C GLY A 425 -13.51 -16.41 1.19
N VAL A 426 -14.22 -16.52 2.30
CA VAL A 426 -13.91 -15.81 3.54
C VAL A 426 -13.87 -16.80 4.70
N VAL A 427 -12.87 -16.67 5.55
CA VAL A 427 -12.74 -17.41 6.81
C VAL A 427 -12.96 -16.44 7.97
N ALA A 428 -13.87 -16.79 8.88
CA ALA A 428 -14.07 -16.08 10.14
C ALA A 428 -13.41 -16.84 11.28
N VAL A 429 -12.64 -16.11 12.06
CA VAL A 429 -11.82 -16.65 13.14
C VAL A 429 -12.17 -15.97 14.46
N ASP A 430 -12.27 -16.73 15.53
CA ASP A 430 -12.43 -16.17 16.88
C ASP A 430 -11.18 -15.33 17.22
N ARG A 431 -11.37 -14.06 17.51
CA ARG A 431 -10.30 -13.09 17.74
C ARG A 431 -9.43 -13.43 18.94
N ARG A 432 -9.97 -14.09 19.96
CA ARG A 432 -9.27 -14.45 21.20
C ARG A 432 -8.44 -15.71 21.02
N THR A 433 -9.03 -16.75 20.40
CA THR A 433 -8.47 -18.11 20.38
C THR A 433 -7.83 -18.55 19.08
N GLY A 434 -8.12 -17.86 17.95
CA GLY A 434 -7.69 -18.30 16.63
C GLY A 434 -8.52 -19.46 16.05
N ARG A 435 -9.53 -19.95 16.75
CA ARG A 435 -10.38 -21.04 16.23
C ARG A 435 -11.27 -20.54 15.09
N THR A 436 -11.34 -21.29 14.00
CA THR A 436 -12.25 -21.01 12.91
C THR A 436 -13.70 -21.10 13.39
N ARG A 437 -14.46 -20.03 13.22
CA ARG A 437 -15.91 -19.98 13.50
C ARG A 437 -16.70 -20.56 12.35
N TRP A 438 -16.35 -20.14 11.13
CA TRP A 438 -16.95 -20.63 9.88
C TRP A 438 -16.06 -20.33 8.69
N LYS A 439 -16.34 -21.01 7.58
CA LYS A 439 -15.76 -20.77 6.26
C LYS A 439 -16.89 -20.56 5.26
N LEU A 440 -16.74 -19.59 4.38
CA LEU A 440 -17.66 -19.28 3.29
C LEU A 440 -16.88 -19.45 1.97
N SER A 441 -17.37 -20.34 1.10
CA SER A 441 -16.79 -20.49 -0.24
C SER A 441 -17.45 -19.54 -1.22
N LEU A 442 -16.67 -18.92 -2.10
CA LEU A 442 -17.12 -18.08 -3.21
C LEU A 442 -16.62 -18.65 -4.54
N PRO A 443 -17.30 -18.36 -5.67
CA PRO A 443 -17.01 -19.01 -6.96
C PRO A 443 -15.66 -18.67 -7.59
N GLY A 444 -14.96 -17.66 -7.12
CA GLY A 444 -13.66 -17.26 -7.63
C GLY A 444 -12.74 -16.75 -6.54
N PRO A 445 -11.45 -16.54 -6.84
CA PRO A 445 -10.52 -15.91 -5.92
C PRO A 445 -11.08 -14.63 -5.31
N THR A 446 -10.78 -14.38 -4.04
CA THR A 446 -11.20 -13.19 -3.29
C THR A 446 -9.95 -12.44 -2.84
N TRP A 447 -9.59 -11.41 -3.60
CA TRP A 447 -8.37 -10.64 -3.40
C TRP A 447 -8.63 -9.28 -2.72
N GLY A 448 -9.87 -8.76 -2.84
CA GLY A 448 -10.30 -7.60 -2.09
C GLY A 448 -10.29 -7.86 -0.59
N SER A 449 -10.04 -6.83 0.21
CA SER A 449 -10.06 -6.98 1.66
C SER A 449 -11.49 -6.97 2.18
N PRO A 450 -11.92 -7.93 3.04
CA PRO A 450 -13.29 -8.03 3.52
C PRO A 450 -13.71 -6.78 4.30
N VAL A 451 -14.92 -6.31 4.06
CA VAL A 451 -15.51 -5.16 4.76
C VAL A 451 -16.69 -5.63 5.59
N VAL A 452 -16.63 -5.42 6.91
CA VAL A 452 -17.72 -5.79 7.82
C VAL A 452 -18.19 -4.55 8.57
N VAL A 453 -19.46 -4.20 8.39
CA VAL A 453 -20.09 -3.02 9.00
C VAL A 453 -21.51 -3.40 9.42
N ASP A 454 -21.90 -3.06 10.65
CA ASP A 454 -23.22 -3.33 11.21
C ASP A 454 -23.68 -4.80 11.07
N GLY A 455 -22.71 -5.73 11.23
CA GLY A 455 -22.98 -7.17 11.10
C GLY A 455 -23.23 -7.64 9.67
N VAL A 456 -22.87 -6.82 8.66
CA VAL A 456 -22.93 -7.18 7.24
C VAL A 456 -21.52 -7.26 6.66
N LEU A 457 -21.14 -8.43 6.19
CA LEU A 457 -19.93 -8.65 5.39
C LEU A 457 -20.23 -8.29 3.93
N VAL A 458 -19.40 -7.43 3.34
CA VAL A 458 -19.41 -7.11 1.91
C VAL A 458 -18.11 -7.62 1.31
N GLU A 459 -18.20 -8.45 0.27
CA GLU A 459 -17.04 -9.10 -0.36
C GLU A 459 -17.22 -9.25 -1.86
N GLY A 460 -16.12 -9.08 -2.60
CA GLY A 460 -16.05 -9.26 -4.05
C GLY A 460 -15.30 -10.51 -4.46
N ASP A 461 -15.60 -11.07 -5.63
CA ASP A 461 -14.83 -12.17 -6.20
C ASP A 461 -14.36 -11.89 -7.64
N CYS A 462 -13.40 -12.70 -8.11
CA CYS A 462 -12.89 -12.61 -9.48
C CYS A 462 -13.83 -13.16 -10.56
N ARG A 463 -15.06 -13.58 -10.20
CA ARG A 463 -16.15 -13.76 -11.16
C ARG A 463 -16.94 -12.46 -11.39
N GLY A 464 -16.56 -11.37 -10.70
CA GLY A 464 -17.15 -10.06 -10.85
C GLY A 464 -18.45 -9.86 -10.06
N ASN A 465 -18.67 -10.64 -9.01
CA ASN A 465 -19.83 -10.48 -8.16
C ASN A 465 -19.45 -9.84 -6.83
N LEU A 466 -20.16 -8.78 -6.48
CA LEU A 466 -20.16 -8.22 -5.13
C LEU A 466 -21.30 -8.85 -4.36
N ARG A 467 -21.02 -9.33 -3.15
CA ARG A 467 -21.98 -10.01 -2.29
C ARG A 467 -22.04 -9.42 -0.91
N ALA A 468 -23.19 -9.56 -0.27
CA ALA A 468 -23.34 -9.26 1.16
C ALA A 468 -23.89 -10.45 1.92
N PHE A 469 -23.42 -10.58 3.15
CA PHE A 469 -23.83 -11.63 4.08
C PHE A 469 -24.09 -11.03 5.45
N ASP A 470 -25.17 -11.47 6.08
CA ASP A 470 -25.41 -11.25 7.52
C ASP A 470 -24.47 -12.19 8.29
N VAL A 471 -23.60 -11.61 9.11
CA VAL A 471 -22.59 -12.35 9.89
C VAL A 471 -22.81 -12.21 11.40
N THR A 472 -24.00 -11.81 11.82
CA THR A 472 -24.36 -11.70 13.23
C THR A 472 -24.63 -13.06 13.89
N GLY A 473 -25.02 -14.07 13.10
CA GLY A 473 -25.29 -15.42 13.56
C GLY A 473 -24.06 -16.33 13.58
N ARG A 474 -24.28 -17.59 13.96
CA ARG A 474 -23.21 -18.63 13.98
C ARG A 474 -22.66 -18.99 12.60
N ARG A 475 -23.45 -18.77 11.53
CA ARG A 475 -23.08 -18.98 10.13
C ARG A 475 -23.48 -17.77 9.30
N PRO A 476 -22.72 -17.43 8.25
CA PRO A 476 -23.08 -16.35 7.35
C PRO A 476 -24.37 -16.69 6.60
N ARG A 477 -25.29 -15.74 6.52
CA ARG A 477 -26.53 -15.83 5.75
C ARG A 477 -26.45 -14.87 4.56
N ALA A 478 -26.60 -15.36 3.35
CA ALA A 478 -26.59 -14.54 2.15
C ALA A 478 -27.73 -13.51 2.19
N LEU A 479 -27.41 -12.26 1.90
CA LEU A 479 -28.36 -11.15 1.78
C LEU A 479 -28.64 -10.84 0.31
N TRP A 480 -27.59 -10.62 -0.46
CA TRP A 480 -27.70 -10.29 -1.89
C TRP A 480 -26.39 -10.56 -2.63
N SER A 481 -26.51 -10.64 -3.96
CA SER A 481 -25.39 -10.70 -4.92
C SER A 481 -25.72 -9.84 -6.12
N ILE A 482 -24.73 -9.06 -6.60
CA ILE A 482 -24.86 -8.24 -7.80
C ILE A 482 -23.61 -8.42 -8.67
N ARG A 483 -23.80 -8.63 -9.98
CA ARG A 483 -22.72 -8.76 -10.94
C ARG A 483 -22.33 -7.38 -11.46
N LEU A 484 -21.04 -7.00 -11.30
CA LEU A 484 -20.49 -5.72 -11.75
C LEU A 484 -19.55 -5.88 -12.96
N GLY A 485 -19.10 -7.11 -13.24
CA GLY A 485 -18.18 -7.44 -14.34
C GLY A 485 -16.71 -7.20 -14.02
N GLY A 486 -15.87 -8.11 -14.51
CA GLY A 486 -14.44 -8.16 -14.19
C GLY A 486 -14.15 -8.59 -12.76
N CYS A 487 -12.91 -8.99 -12.48
CA CYS A 487 -12.49 -9.35 -11.12
C CYS A 487 -12.66 -8.14 -10.17
N ILE A 488 -13.19 -8.37 -8.96
CA ILE A 488 -13.26 -7.37 -7.90
C ILE A 488 -12.06 -7.57 -6.99
N GLU A 489 -10.96 -6.92 -7.32
CA GLU A 489 -9.73 -6.90 -6.51
C GLU A 489 -9.73 -5.73 -5.52
N SER A 490 -10.49 -4.67 -5.80
CA SER A 490 -10.54 -3.51 -4.95
C SER A 490 -11.28 -3.80 -3.64
N THR A 491 -10.85 -3.14 -2.57
CA THR A 491 -11.56 -3.17 -1.28
C THR A 491 -12.76 -2.22 -1.37
N PRO A 492 -14.00 -2.70 -1.09
CA PRO A 492 -15.16 -1.82 -1.05
C PRO A 492 -15.02 -0.69 -0.02
N ALA A 493 -15.42 0.52 -0.38
CA ALA A 493 -15.54 1.63 0.56
C ALA A 493 -17.01 1.78 0.96
N VAL A 494 -17.34 1.37 2.19
CA VAL A 494 -18.71 1.49 2.75
C VAL A 494 -18.80 2.77 3.56
N TRP A 495 -19.76 3.62 3.19
CA TRP A 495 -19.96 4.89 3.86
C TRP A 495 -21.44 5.31 3.87
N ARG A 496 -22.05 5.30 5.06
CA ARG A 496 -23.40 5.84 5.33
C ARG A 496 -24.44 5.46 4.27
N GLY A 497 -24.68 4.16 4.09
CA GLY A 497 -25.68 3.62 3.17
C GLY A 497 -25.22 3.45 1.72
N ARG A 498 -23.98 3.79 1.40
CA ARG A 498 -23.40 3.61 0.07
C ARG A 498 -22.21 2.68 0.09
N ILE A 499 -22.02 1.98 -1.03
CA ILE A 499 -20.85 1.12 -1.29
C ILE A 499 -20.21 1.62 -2.57
N TYR A 500 -18.91 1.93 -2.52
CA TYR A 500 -18.11 2.29 -3.68
C TYR A 500 -17.09 1.18 -3.92
N VAL A 501 -17.07 0.61 -5.12
CA VAL A 501 -16.21 -0.53 -5.45
C VAL A 501 -15.74 -0.46 -6.89
N GLY A 502 -14.44 -0.65 -7.10
CA GLY A 502 -13.83 -0.76 -8.41
C GLY A 502 -13.76 -2.20 -8.89
N THR A 503 -13.68 -2.39 -10.19
CA THR A 503 -13.50 -3.72 -10.79
C THR A 503 -12.48 -3.69 -11.91
N ARG A 504 -11.89 -4.83 -12.23
CA ARG A 504 -11.03 -5.03 -13.41
C ARG A 504 -11.82 -4.96 -14.73
N GLY A 505 -13.14 -4.85 -14.66
CA GLY A 505 -14.00 -4.51 -15.80
C GLY A 505 -13.93 -3.04 -16.26
N GLY A 506 -13.02 -2.26 -15.66
CA GLY A 506 -12.73 -0.89 -16.11
C GLY A 506 -13.55 0.19 -15.41
N ALA A 507 -14.29 -0.10 -14.34
CA ALA A 507 -15.19 0.88 -13.74
C ALA A 507 -15.16 0.90 -12.21
N LEU A 508 -15.53 2.08 -11.67
CA LEU A 508 -15.95 2.28 -10.29
C LEU A 508 -17.48 2.37 -10.25
N TYR A 509 -18.09 1.69 -9.30
CA TYR A 509 -19.53 1.68 -9.08
C TYR A 509 -19.89 2.28 -7.72
N ALA A 510 -21.02 3.00 -7.67
CA ALA A 510 -21.67 3.34 -6.42
C ALA A 510 -22.98 2.57 -6.32
N LEU A 511 -23.18 1.92 -5.18
CA LEU A 511 -24.40 1.19 -4.87
C LEU A 511 -25.07 1.80 -3.63
N ALA A 512 -26.40 1.78 -3.60
CA ALA A 512 -27.21 2.21 -2.44
C ALA A 512 -28.49 1.37 -2.35
N ALA A 513 -29.15 1.42 -1.20
CA ALA A 513 -30.48 0.84 -1.05
C ALA A 513 -31.42 1.35 -2.15
N ARG A 514 -32.39 0.55 -2.54
CA ARG A 514 -33.52 1.02 -3.35
C ARG A 514 -34.38 1.96 -2.48
N PRO A 515 -34.98 2.98 -3.07
CA PRO A 515 -35.93 3.85 -2.37
C PRO A 515 -37.02 3.05 -1.68
#